data_f3cb9daa1bf1899ce40222363c92e822
#
_entry.id   f3cb9daa1bf1899ce40222363c92e822
#
_cell.length_a   1.000
_cell.length_b   1.000
_cell.length_c   1.000
_cell.angle_alpha   90.00
_cell.angle_beta   90.00
_cell.angle_gamma   90.00
#
_symmetry.space_group_name_H-M   'P 1'
#
loop_
_entity.id
_entity.type
_entity.pdbx_description
1 polymer ?
#
loop_
_entity_poly.entity_id
_entity_poly.type
_entity_poly.pdbx_seq_one_letter_code
_entity_poly.pdbx_strand_id
1 'polypeptide(L)'
;MQAYKSAVFAFVAFTLGALPVEAQDAKPVEVTPYVALGSAAASPVGAVVTFPVTSTLSVETEVAYRRGEGGIHALSTSTSLLYFLPRVGRSTAYVAGGVGLSQYGAPVFSSNGPPIGSERRVALMVNAGGGLKMPINEKLDLRTDARWFKSFGRQGSEQFRVAQGVSFDIGK
;
A
#
# COMPACT_ATOMS: atom_id res chain seq x y z
N MET A 1 0.51 0.80 25.63
CA MET A 1 0.57 1.75 24.51
C MET A 1 1.81 1.56 23.60
N GLN A 2 2.85 0.85 24.05
CA GLN A 2 4.07 0.54 23.26
C GLN A 2 3.94 -0.69 22.35
N ALA A 3 3.13 -1.67 22.68
CA ALA A 3 3.03 -2.95 21.97
C ALA A 3 2.56 -2.85 20.50
N TYR A 4 1.70 -1.88 20.16
CA TYR A 4 1.16 -1.75 18.81
C TYR A 4 2.12 -1.08 17.82
N LYS A 5 2.98 -0.18 18.29
CA LYS A 5 4.03 0.40 17.44
C LYS A 5 5.02 -0.68 17.01
N SER A 6 5.30 -1.63 17.92
CA SER A 6 6.17 -2.77 17.65
C SER A 6 5.57 -3.78 16.65
N ALA A 7 4.24 -3.98 16.64
CA ALA A 7 3.59 -4.93 15.72
C ALA A 7 3.61 -4.46 14.27
N VAL A 8 3.39 -3.16 14.01
CA VAL A 8 3.44 -2.61 12.65
C VAL A 8 4.88 -2.61 12.13
N PHE A 9 5.85 -2.23 12.97
CA PHE A 9 7.27 -2.29 12.63
C PHE A 9 7.75 -3.74 12.42
N ALA A 10 7.30 -4.70 13.23
CA ALA A 10 7.64 -6.10 13.10
C ALA A 10 7.07 -6.73 11.82
N PHE A 11 5.86 -6.33 11.39
CA PHE A 11 5.27 -6.82 10.15
C PHE A 11 6.04 -6.31 8.92
N VAL A 12 6.41 -5.02 8.90
CA VAL A 12 7.23 -4.45 7.83
C VAL A 12 8.64 -5.07 7.83
N ALA A 13 9.25 -5.29 8.99
CA ALA A 13 10.57 -5.90 9.11
C ALA A 13 10.57 -7.39 8.71
N PHE A 14 9.50 -8.13 9.03
CA PHE A 14 9.37 -9.55 8.69
C PHE A 14 9.21 -9.77 7.17
N THR A 15 8.47 -8.88 6.48
CA THR A 15 8.35 -8.96 5.01
C THR A 15 9.63 -8.59 4.28
N LEU A 16 10.46 -7.70 4.85
CA LEU A 16 11.76 -7.32 4.27
C LEU A 16 12.86 -8.37 4.50
N GLY A 17 12.78 -9.18 5.57
CA GLY A 17 13.82 -10.13 5.94
C GLY A 17 13.67 -11.55 5.36
N ALA A 18 12.56 -11.87 4.68
CA ALA A 18 12.22 -13.25 4.31
C ALA A 18 12.47 -13.60 2.84
N LEU A 19 13.04 -12.69 2.03
CA LEU A 19 13.27 -12.97 0.61
C LEU A 19 14.70 -13.48 0.39
N PRO A 20 14.90 -14.74 -0.07
CA PRO A 20 16.21 -15.18 -0.53
C PRO A 20 16.54 -14.42 -1.83
N VAL A 21 17.58 -13.60 -1.78
CA VAL A 21 18.12 -12.91 -2.95
C VAL A 21 19.09 -13.86 -3.65
N GLU A 22 18.57 -14.80 -4.40
CA GLU A 22 19.30 -15.48 -5.46
C GLU A 22 18.75 -15.04 -6.80
N ALA A 23 19.27 -13.92 -7.32
CA ALA A 23 18.86 -13.46 -8.64
C ALA A 23 20.04 -12.82 -9.36
N GLN A 24 20.75 -13.61 -10.11
CA GLN A 24 21.81 -13.13 -11.03
C GLN A 24 21.26 -12.26 -12.18
N ASP A 25 19.93 -12.22 -12.41
CA ASP A 25 19.25 -11.36 -13.41
C ASP A 25 18.02 -10.63 -12.81
N ALA A 26 18.00 -10.36 -11.52
CA ALA A 26 16.86 -9.71 -10.88
C ALA A 26 16.75 -8.25 -11.31
N LYS A 27 15.56 -7.86 -11.73
CA LYS A 27 15.19 -6.46 -11.87
C LYS A 27 15.51 -5.71 -10.58
N PRO A 28 15.88 -4.42 -10.65
CA PRO A 28 16.15 -3.62 -9.47
C PRO A 28 14.92 -3.54 -8.54
N VAL A 29 15.18 -3.32 -7.25
CA VAL A 29 14.13 -2.97 -6.29
C VAL A 29 13.58 -1.60 -6.67
N GLU A 30 12.26 -1.47 -6.65
CA GLU A 30 11.60 -0.22 -7.01
C GLU A 30 10.95 0.42 -5.79
N VAL A 31 11.01 1.75 -5.71
CA VAL A 31 10.23 2.55 -4.76
C VAL A 31 9.29 3.46 -5.51
N THR A 32 8.02 3.48 -5.14
CA THR A 32 6.98 4.27 -5.78
C THR A 32 6.22 5.09 -4.76
N PRO A 33 6.57 6.36 -4.50
CA PRO A 33 5.65 7.29 -3.86
C PRO A 33 4.44 7.54 -4.76
N TYR A 34 3.28 7.68 -4.15
CA TYR A 34 2.04 7.90 -4.89
C TYR A 34 1.05 8.80 -4.16
N VAL A 35 0.16 9.38 -4.92
CA VAL A 35 -1.09 10.00 -4.47
C VAL A 35 -2.25 9.20 -5.04
N ALA A 36 -3.37 9.16 -4.31
CA ALA A 36 -4.51 8.40 -4.77
C ALA A 36 -5.83 9.12 -4.54
N LEU A 37 -6.82 8.77 -5.37
CA LEU A 37 -8.22 9.08 -5.19
C LEU A 37 -8.94 7.81 -4.79
N GLY A 38 -9.93 7.91 -3.92
CA GLY A 38 -10.69 6.75 -3.47
C GLY A 38 -12.14 7.09 -3.19
N SER A 39 -12.94 6.07 -2.97
CA SER A 39 -14.34 6.19 -2.57
C SER A 39 -14.53 6.76 -1.15
N ALA A 40 -13.47 6.95 -0.40
CA ALA A 40 -13.48 7.58 0.91
C ALA A 40 -13.19 9.08 0.80
N ALA A 41 -13.72 9.86 1.73
CA ALA A 41 -13.73 11.34 1.73
C ALA A 41 -12.34 12.02 1.72
N ALA A 42 -11.23 11.28 1.76
CA ALA A 42 -9.89 11.85 1.73
C ALA A 42 -8.95 11.06 0.81
N SER A 43 -8.16 11.77 0.05
CA SER A 43 -7.13 11.20 -0.84
C SER A 43 -5.99 10.62 -0.02
N PRO A 44 -5.71 9.30 -0.08
CA PRO A 44 -4.56 8.72 0.57
C PRO A 44 -3.27 9.10 -0.16
N VAL A 45 -2.20 9.24 0.63
CA VAL A 45 -0.82 9.32 0.13
C VAL A 45 -0.04 8.15 0.68
N GLY A 46 0.92 7.66 -0.07
CA GLY A 46 1.69 6.50 0.38
C GLY A 46 2.92 6.24 -0.45
N ALA A 47 3.57 5.15 -0.12
CA ALA A 47 4.68 4.62 -0.88
C ALA A 47 4.62 3.09 -0.89
N VAL A 48 5.11 2.53 -1.97
CA VAL A 48 5.32 1.08 -2.11
C VAL A 48 6.78 0.78 -2.40
N VAL A 49 7.24 -0.34 -1.89
CA VAL A 49 8.53 -0.95 -2.26
C VAL A 49 8.22 -2.28 -2.92
N THR A 50 8.71 -2.44 -4.15
CA THR A 50 8.49 -3.63 -4.98
C THR A 50 9.78 -4.41 -5.12
N PHE A 51 9.76 -5.66 -4.70
CA PHE A 51 10.87 -6.62 -4.77
C PHE A 51 10.58 -7.63 -5.88
N PRO A 52 11.35 -7.65 -6.96
CA PRO A 52 11.19 -8.67 -7.99
C PRO A 52 11.62 -10.03 -7.44
N VAL A 53 10.79 -11.06 -7.67
CA VAL A 53 11.06 -12.45 -7.29
C VAL A 53 11.42 -13.27 -8.53
N THR A 54 10.73 -13.01 -9.64
CA THR A 54 11.04 -13.60 -10.97
C THR A 54 10.90 -12.51 -12.05
N SER A 55 11.07 -12.88 -13.31
CA SER A 55 10.82 -11.96 -14.44
C SER A 55 9.37 -11.45 -14.51
N THR A 56 8.41 -12.22 -13.98
CA THR A 56 6.97 -11.93 -14.04
C THR A 56 6.31 -11.75 -12.68
N LEU A 57 6.99 -12.09 -11.59
CA LEU A 57 6.43 -12.07 -10.24
C LEU A 57 7.23 -11.11 -9.35
N SER A 58 6.51 -10.29 -8.57
CA SER A 58 7.12 -9.41 -7.56
C SER A 58 6.30 -9.42 -6.28
N VAL A 59 6.97 -9.17 -5.17
CA VAL A 59 6.34 -8.89 -3.87
C VAL A 59 6.41 -7.38 -3.63
N GLU A 60 5.30 -6.81 -3.23
CA GLU A 60 5.17 -5.38 -2.94
C GLU A 60 4.75 -5.17 -1.50
N THR A 61 5.42 -4.25 -0.81
CA THR A 61 4.99 -3.77 0.51
C THR A 61 4.58 -2.31 0.41
N GLU A 62 3.42 -1.99 0.93
CA GLU A 62 2.80 -0.66 0.89
C GLU A 62 2.63 -0.09 2.29
N VAL A 63 2.88 1.22 2.43
CA VAL A 63 2.44 2.03 3.57
C VAL A 63 1.61 3.19 3.02
N ALA A 64 0.40 3.38 3.52
CA ALA A 64 -0.49 4.45 3.11
C ALA A 64 -1.07 5.17 4.32
N TYR A 65 -1.16 6.49 4.21
CA TYR A 65 -1.78 7.36 5.19
C TYR A 65 -2.93 8.13 4.56
N ARG A 66 -4.03 8.24 5.31
CA ARG A 66 -5.21 9.00 4.94
C ARG A 66 -5.69 9.83 6.13
N ARG A 67 -6.02 11.09 5.87
CA ARG A 67 -6.66 11.97 6.84
C ARG A 67 -8.06 12.33 6.33
N GLY A 68 -9.09 11.98 7.07
CA GLY A 68 -10.47 12.30 6.77
C GLY A 68 -10.95 13.53 7.57
N GLU A 69 -12.21 13.88 7.34
CA GLU A 69 -12.88 14.95 8.06
C GLU A 69 -13.06 14.59 9.54
N GLY A 70 -13.27 15.60 10.39
CA GLY A 70 -13.49 15.40 11.83
C GLY A 70 -12.28 14.83 12.60
N GLY A 71 -11.05 14.92 12.04
CA GLY A 71 -9.84 14.41 12.70
C GLY A 71 -9.65 12.89 12.60
N ILE A 72 -10.47 12.21 11.80
CA ILE A 72 -10.31 10.77 11.52
C ILE A 72 -9.03 10.58 10.69
N HIS A 73 -8.24 9.61 11.05
CA HIS A 73 -7.05 9.23 10.29
C HIS A 73 -6.93 7.72 10.17
N ALA A 74 -6.33 7.26 9.09
CA ALA A 74 -6.02 5.85 8.90
C ALA A 74 -4.58 5.69 8.41
N LEU A 75 -3.88 4.73 9.01
CA LEU A 75 -2.60 4.23 8.57
C LEU A 75 -2.81 2.77 8.15
N SER A 76 -2.40 2.42 6.95
CA SER A 76 -2.48 1.04 6.48
C SER A 76 -1.12 0.55 6.00
N THR A 77 -0.88 -0.74 6.21
CA THR A 77 0.25 -1.45 5.64
C THR A 77 -0.27 -2.71 4.97
N SER A 78 0.26 -3.04 3.80
CA SER A 78 -0.10 -4.28 3.11
C SER A 78 1.08 -4.88 2.37
N THR A 79 1.03 -6.20 2.19
CA THR A 79 1.93 -6.93 1.31
C THR A 79 1.09 -7.60 0.23
N SER A 80 1.49 -7.41 -1.02
CA SER A 80 0.79 -7.91 -2.20
C SER A 80 1.73 -8.66 -3.12
N LEU A 81 1.23 -9.68 -3.77
CA LEU A 81 1.87 -10.35 -4.88
C LEU A 81 1.44 -9.66 -6.17
N LEU A 82 2.39 -9.32 -7.02
CA LEU A 82 2.16 -8.73 -8.35
C LEU A 82 2.54 -9.75 -9.42
N TYR A 83 1.65 -9.98 -10.36
CA TYR A 83 1.93 -10.76 -11.56
C TYR A 83 1.90 -9.85 -12.79
N PHE A 84 3.06 -9.69 -13.44
CA PHE A 84 3.21 -8.86 -14.62
C PHE A 84 2.83 -9.63 -15.88
N LEU A 85 1.96 -9.03 -16.67
CA LEU A 85 1.53 -9.53 -17.95
C LEU A 85 2.57 -9.24 -19.03
N PRO A 86 2.52 -9.94 -20.18
CA PRO A 86 3.37 -9.63 -21.32
C PRO A 86 3.27 -8.15 -21.70
N ARG A 87 4.41 -7.55 -22.05
CA ARG A 87 4.51 -6.16 -22.44
C ARG A 87 3.73 -5.91 -23.74
N VAL A 88 2.92 -4.84 -23.75
CA VAL A 88 2.21 -4.36 -24.94
C VAL A 88 2.71 -2.96 -25.27
N GLY A 89 3.45 -2.83 -26.36
CA GLY A 89 4.13 -1.60 -26.72
C GLY A 89 5.17 -1.20 -25.65
N ARG A 90 5.03 0.01 -25.09
CA ARG A 90 5.89 0.51 -24.01
C ARG A 90 5.36 0.23 -22.61
N SER A 91 4.14 -0.28 -22.49
CA SER A 91 3.45 -0.44 -21.21
C SER A 91 3.49 -1.89 -20.73
N THR A 92 3.56 -2.09 -19.42
CA THR A 92 3.43 -3.39 -18.77
C THR A 92 2.26 -3.34 -17.81
N ALA A 93 1.25 -4.17 -18.06
CA ALA A 93 0.13 -4.34 -17.13
C ALA A 93 0.49 -5.37 -16.06
N TYR A 94 -0.16 -5.28 -14.91
CA TYR A 94 -0.06 -6.27 -13.85
C TYR A 94 -1.38 -6.43 -13.10
N VAL A 95 -1.55 -7.59 -12.49
CA VAL A 95 -2.59 -7.85 -11.49
C VAL A 95 -1.93 -7.98 -10.12
N ALA A 96 -2.65 -7.62 -9.06
CA ALA A 96 -2.15 -7.63 -7.70
C ALA A 96 -3.19 -8.16 -6.74
N GLY A 97 -2.73 -8.87 -5.71
CA GLY A 97 -3.57 -9.32 -4.62
C GLY A 97 -2.75 -9.46 -3.35
N GLY A 98 -3.34 -9.10 -2.20
CA GLY A 98 -2.58 -9.09 -0.97
C GLY A 98 -3.40 -8.96 0.29
N VAL A 99 -2.67 -8.95 1.41
CA VAL A 99 -3.21 -8.84 2.77
C VAL A 99 -2.51 -7.71 3.52
N GLY A 100 -3.15 -7.18 4.53
CA GLY A 100 -2.57 -6.09 5.30
C GLY A 100 -3.33 -5.78 6.58
N LEU A 101 -2.92 -4.71 7.22
CA LEU A 101 -3.53 -4.18 8.43
C LEU A 101 -3.88 -2.71 8.19
N SER A 102 -5.03 -2.30 8.66
CA SER A 102 -5.46 -0.90 8.68
C SER A 102 -5.71 -0.47 10.11
N GLN A 103 -5.04 0.59 10.53
CA GLN A 103 -5.24 1.23 11.83
C GLN A 103 -6.04 2.51 11.64
N TYR A 104 -7.20 2.57 12.25
CA TYR A 104 -8.07 3.75 12.26
C TYR A 104 -7.93 4.47 13.59
N GLY A 105 -7.89 5.79 13.55
CA GLY A 105 -7.97 6.67 14.71
C GLY A 105 -9.11 7.67 14.53
N ALA A 106 -9.95 7.81 15.56
CA ALA A 106 -11.01 8.81 15.58
C ALA A 106 -11.01 9.52 16.94
N PRO A 107 -11.23 10.84 16.98
CA PRO A 107 -11.41 11.56 18.22
C PRO A 107 -12.73 11.12 18.87
N VAL A 108 -12.72 10.98 20.20
CA VAL A 108 -13.92 10.73 21.02
C VAL A 108 -14.34 12.05 21.65
N PHE A 109 -15.55 12.49 21.38
CA PHE A 109 -16.11 13.74 21.91
C PHE A 109 -16.97 13.46 23.15
N SER A 110 -16.92 14.35 24.12
CA SER A 110 -17.97 14.44 25.16
C SER A 110 -19.23 15.05 24.56
N SER A 111 -20.39 14.75 25.12
CA SER A 111 -21.69 15.12 24.55
C SER A 111 -21.89 16.60 24.23
N ASN A 112 -21.08 17.52 24.76
CA ASN A 112 -21.13 18.96 24.50
C ASN A 112 -19.77 19.65 24.65
N GLY A 113 -18.63 18.96 24.42
CA GLY A 113 -17.32 19.52 24.72
C GLY A 113 -16.21 19.15 23.73
N PRO A 114 -14.98 19.61 23.97
CA PRO A 114 -13.81 19.26 23.19
C PRO A 114 -13.54 17.76 23.23
N PRO A 115 -12.71 17.22 22.31
CA PRO A 115 -12.37 15.82 22.29
C PRO A 115 -11.69 15.38 23.59
N ILE A 116 -12.23 14.35 24.23
CA ILE A 116 -11.77 13.80 25.52
C ILE A 116 -10.79 12.64 25.35
N GLY A 117 -10.55 12.19 24.10
CA GLY A 117 -9.65 11.09 23.82
C GLY A 117 -9.59 10.73 22.35
N SER A 118 -8.87 9.69 22.03
CA SER A 118 -8.84 9.08 20.69
C SER A 118 -9.02 7.57 20.80
N GLU A 119 -9.95 7.03 20.05
CA GLU A 119 -10.11 5.59 19.90
C GLU A 119 -9.25 5.11 18.71
N ARG A 120 -8.51 4.01 18.91
CA ARG A 120 -7.73 3.36 17.85
C ARG A 120 -8.23 1.95 17.66
N ARG A 121 -8.43 1.59 16.40
CA ARG A 121 -8.86 0.25 15.99
C ARG A 121 -7.94 -0.27 14.91
N VAL A 122 -7.62 -1.56 14.99
CA VAL A 122 -6.85 -2.28 13.96
C VAL A 122 -7.77 -3.30 13.32
N ALA A 123 -7.75 -3.37 12.00
CA ALA A 123 -8.51 -4.33 11.20
C ALA A 123 -7.58 -5.04 10.22
N LEU A 124 -7.82 -6.34 10.04
CA LEU A 124 -7.25 -7.10 8.94
C LEU A 124 -7.83 -6.58 7.63
N MET A 125 -7.03 -6.53 6.58
CA MET A 125 -7.41 -6.03 5.27
C MET A 125 -6.92 -6.98 4.18
N VAL A 126 -7.73 -7.18 3.16
CA VAL A 126 -7.31 -7.80 1.90
C VAL A 126 -7.42 -6.77 0.78
N ASN A 127 -6.63 -6.94 -0.27
CA ASN A 127 -6.72 -6.12 -1.47
C ASN A 127 -6.61 -6.97 -2.73
N ALA A 128 -7.24 -6.48 -3.80
CA ALA A 128 -7.14 -7.04 -5.14
C ALA A 128 -7.28 -5.92 -6.17
N GLY A 129 -6.56 -6.04 -7.27
CA GLY A 129 -6.61 -5.05 -8.34
C GLY A 129 -5.52 -5.24 -9.37
N GLY A 130 -5.07 -4.14 -9.95
CA GLY A 130 -4.00 -4.16 -10.94
C GLY A 130 -3.64 -2.76 -11.40
N GLY A 131 -2.70 -2.68 -12.32
CA GLY A 131 -2.23 -1.40 -12.81
C GLY A 131 -1.42 -1.50 -14.09
N LEU A 132 -0.90 -0.35 -14.47
CA LEU A 132 -0.05 -0.16 -15.64
C LEU A 132 1.23 0.55 -15.22
N LYS A 133 2.35 0.10 -15.77
CA LYS A 133 3.65 0.76 -15.72
C LYS A 133 4.04 1.22 -17.11
N MET A 134 4.41 2.47 -17.24
CA MET A 134 4.87 3.09 -18.49
C MET A 134 6.24 3.71 -18.26
N PRO A 135 7.31 3.28 -18.95
CA PRO A 135 8.62 3.86 -18.79
C PRO A 135 8.63 5.31 -19.26
N ILE A 136 9.12 6.20 -18.38
CA ILE A 136 9.43 7.60 -18.71
C ILE A 136 10.86 7.68 -19.26
N ASN A 137 11.79 7.01 -18.57
CA ASN A 137 13.18 6.85 -18.97
C ASN A 137 13.74 5.52 -18.42
N GLU A 138 15.08 5.33 -18.46
CA GLU A 138 15.73 4.09 -18.03
C GLU A 138 15.62 3.78 -16.53
N LYS A 139 15.30 4.78 -15.69
CA LYS A 139 15.25 4.66 -14.22
C LYS A 139 13.91 5.01 -13.62
N LEU A 140 12.96 5.52 -14.44
CA LEU A 140 11.70 6.05 -13.98
C LEU A 140 10.53 5.46 -14.77
N ASP A 141 9.55 4.94 -14.07
CA ASP A 141 8.28 4.51 -14.63
C ASP A 141 7.12 5.34 -14.06
N LEU A 142 6.20 5.76 -14.91
CA LEU A 142 4.88 6.21 -14.46
C LEU A 142 4.05 4.97 -14.11
N ARG A 143 3.49 4.96 -12.90
CA ARG A 143 2.66 3.86 -12.44
C ARG A 143 1.25 4.36 -12.13
N THR A 144 0.25 3.69 -12.70
CA THR A 144 -1.17 3.86 -12.36
C THR A 144 -1.69 2.53 -11.83
N ASP A 145 -2.41 2.59 -10.70
CA ASP A 145 -2.86 1.42 -9.95
C ASP A 145 -4.33 1.60 -9.54
N ALA A 146 -5.14 0.56 -9.73
CA ALA A 146 -6.53 0.55 -9.33
C ALA A 146 -6.78 -0.68 -8.45
N ARG A 147 -7.18 -0.48 -7.20
CA ARG A 147 -7.38 -1.56 -6.22
C ARG A 147 -8.67 -1.40 -5.43
N TRP A 148 -9.24 -2.53 -5.14
CA TRP A 148 -10.28 -2.71 -4.17
C TRP A 148 -9.68 -3.24 -2.87
N PHE A 149 -10.12 -2.68 -1.74
CA PHE A 149 -9.72 -3.06 -0.39
C PHE A 149 -10.94 -3.44 0.42
N LYS A 150 -10.82 -4.52 1.20
CA LYS A 150 -11.82 -4.92 2.17
C LYS A 150 -11.18 -5.10 3.54
N SER A 151 -11.64 -4.32 4.51
CA SER A 151 -11.25 -4.44 5.90
C SER A 151 -12.27 -5.28 6.66
N PHE A 152 -11.78 -6.16 7.54
CA PHE A 152 -12.59 -7.05 8.36
C PHE A 152 -12.65 -6.53 9.79
N GLY A 153 -13.80 -6.71 10.47
CA GLY A 153 -14.01 -6.29 11.85
C GLY A 153 -15.42 -5.72 12.06
N ARG A 154 -15.67 -5.20 13.27
CA ARG A 154 -17.01 -4.67 13.66
C ARG A 154 -17.54 -3.52 12.76
N GLN A 155 -16.67 -2.85 12.05
CA GLN A 155 -17.00 -1.80 11.08
C GLN A 155 -16.23 -2.09 9.76
N GLY A 156 -16.42 -3.33 9.25
CA GLY A 156 -15.83 -3.72 7.97
C GLY A 156 -16.17 -2.67 6.90
N SER A 157 -15.17 -2.23 6.17
CA SER A 157 -15.33 -1.23 5.10
C SER A 157 -14.77 -1.77 3.80
N GLU A 158 -15.44 -1.42 2.72
CA GLU A 158 -14.96 -1.63 1.37
C GLU A 158 -14.56 -0.29 0.78
N GLN A 159 -13.46 -0.29 0.05
CA GLN A 159 -12.91 0.93 -0.52
C GLN A 159 -12.31 0.61 -1.88
N PHE A 160 -12.62 1.42 -2.87
CA PHE A 160 -11.95 1.43 -4.15
C PHE A 160 -10.98 2.61 -4.20
N ARG A 161 -9.79 2.40 -4.77
CA ARG A 161 -8.73 3.38 -4.87
C ARG A 161 -8.11 3.35 -6.26
N VAL A 162 -7.87 4.53 -6.84
CA VAL A 162 -7.01 4.73 -7.99
C VAL A 162 -5.81 5.55 -7.54
N ALA A 163 -4.61 5.05 -7.72
CA ALA A 163 -3.36 5.69 -7.34
C ALA A 163 -2.52 6.01 -8.57
N GLN A 164 -1.77 7.08 -8.50
CA GLN A 164 -0.77 7.45 -9.49
C GLN A 164 0.53 7.81 -8.79
N GLY A 165 1.64 7.26 -9.27
CA GLY A 165 2.96 7.45 -8.71
C GLY A 165 4.05 7.36 -9.76
N VAL A 166 5.27 7.63 -9.32
CA VAL A 166 6.49 7.46 -10.12
C VAL A 166 7.36 6.43 -9.44
N SER A 167 7.68 5.37 -10.14
CA SER A 167 8.57 4.30 -9.65
C SER A 167 10.02 4.65 -9.97
N PHE A 168 10.89 4.46 -8.99
CA PHE A 168 12.32 4.66 -9.07
C PHE A 168 13.03 3.34 -8.84
N ASP A 169 13.93 2.97 -9.74
CA ASP A 169 14.82 1.84 -9.56
C ASP A 169 15.91 2.16 -8.54
N ILE A 170 16.08 1.27 -7.53
CA ILE A 170 17.13 1.36 -6.52
C ILE A 170 18.02 0.13 -6.65
N GLY A 171 19.35 0.33 -6.71
CA GLY A 171 20.31 -0.79 -6.65
C GLY A 171 21.01 -1.13 -7.97
N LYS A 172 21.24 -0.12 -8.84
CA LYS A 172 22.25 -0.20 -9.91
C LYS A 172 23.42 0.69 -9.59
#